data_23dc53d06068c6b87094654b54a7e9dc
#
_entry.id   23dc53d06068c6b87094654b54a7e9dc
#
_cell.length_a   1.000
_cell.length_b   1.000
_cell.length_c   1.000
_cell.angle_alpha   90.00
_cell.angle_beta   90.00
_cell.angle_gamma   90.00
#
_symmetry.space_group_name_H-M   'P 1'
#
loop_
_entity.id
_entity.type
_entity.pdbx_description
1 polymer ?
#
loop_
_entity_poly.entity_id
_entity_poly.type
_entity_poly.pdbx_seq_one_letter_code
_entity_poly.pdbx_strand_id
1 'polypeptide(L)'
;VLARGSRRYALLFAASAVFVALALLIDGSRPSARLPVGPGIPHFDKLLHFSAHFVLTSLLIWAAALMPTRHAALRLKWAALGALVADVVLGVAVELVQLWLGRAHGRQFELGDVAANSVGAFFATIAFLMVVRLALGPYIKQRKSAA
;
A
#
# COMPACT_ATOMS: atom_id res chain seq x y z
N VAL A 1 22.65 -11.62 -14.58
CA VAL A 1 21.98 -12.57 -13.64
C VAL A 1 21.10 -11.81 -12.63
N LEU A 2 21.57 -10.71 -12.02
CA LEU A 2 20.80 -9.91 -11.04
C LEU A 2 19.51 -9.31 -11.61
N ALA A 3 19.48 -8.87 -12.87
CA ALA A 3 18.32 -8.27 -13.50
C ALA A 3 17.13 -9.23 -13.69
N ARG A 4 17.39 -10.53 -13.93
CA ARG A 4 16.31 -11.53 -14.05
C ARG A 4 15.68 -11.88 -12.70
N GLY A 5 16.49 -11.95 -11.64
CA GLY A 5 15.97 -12.19 -10.28
C GLY A 5 15.07 -11.06 -9.81
N SER A 6 15.50 -9.81 -9.97
CA SER A 6 14.71 -8.65 -9.52
C SER A 6 13.33 -8.56 -10.21
N ARG A 7 13.24 -8.87 -11.52
CA ARG A 7 11.97 -8.90 -12.25
C ARG A 7 10.98 -9.93 -11.70
N ARG A 8 11.46 -11.12 -11.32
CA ARG A 8 10.57 -12.14 -10.73
C ARG A 8 9.99 -11.68 -9.40
N TYR A 9 10.81 -11.10 -8.53
CA TYR A 9 10.32 -10.53 -7.27
C TYR A 9 9.37 -9.35 -7.49
N ALA A 10 9.65 -8.46 -8.45
CA ALA A 10 8.73 -7.39 -8.80
C ALA A 10 7.35 -7.91 -9.22
N LEU A 11 7.30 -8.96 -10.03
CA LEU A 11 6.05 -9.60 -10.45
C LEU A 11 5.33 -10.29 -9.29
N LEU A 12 6.06 -10.93 -8.37
CA LEU A 12 5.47 -11.52 -7.17
C LEU A 12 4.84 -10.45 -6.28
N PHE A 13 5.54 -9.35 -6.02
CA PHE A 13 4.98 -8.23 -5.24
C PHE A 13 3.77 -7.60 -5.95
N ALA A 14 3.80 -7.43 -7.26
CA ALA A 14 2.67 -6.91 -8.03
C ALA A 14 1.46 -7.86 -7.96
N ALA A 15 1.66 -9.16 -8.12
CA ALA A 15 0.58 -10.15 -8.00
C ALA A 15 -0.01 -10.17 -6.58
N SER A 16 0.84 -10.08 -5.54
CA SER A 16 0.38 -9.98 -4.16
C SER A 16 -0.42 -8.70 -3.91
N ALA A 17 0.00 -7.56 -4.48
CA ALA A 17 -0.72 -6.30 -4.38
C ALA A 17 -2.10 -6.39 -5.04
N VAL A 18 -2.19 -6.99 -6.23
CA VAL A 18 -3.47 -7.23 -6.92
C VAL A 18 -4.38 -8.13 -6.07
N PHE A 19 -3.84 -9.19 -5.48
CA PHE A 19 -4.60 -10.08 -4.60
C PHE A 19 -5.16 -9.33 -3.39
N VAL A 20 -4.36 -8.52 -2.70
CA VAL A 20 -4.81 -7.71 -1.56
C VAL A 20 -5.87 -6.71 -1.99
N ALA A 21 -5.68 -6.01 -3.12
CA ALA A 21 -6.65 -5.06 -3.65
C ALA A 21 -8.00 -5.72 -3.96
N LEU A 22 -7.98 -6.90 -4.59
CA LEU A 22 -9.20 -7.67 -4.87
C LEU A 22 -9.87 -8.15 -3.57
N ALA A 23 -9.08 -8.59 -2.58
CA ALA A 23 -9.62 -9.01 -1.28
C ALA A 23 -10.33 -7.85 -0.57
N LEU A 24 -9.76 -6.63 -0.61
CA LEU A 24 -10.39 -5.43 -0.06
C LEU A 24 -11.70 -5.06 -0.78
N LEU A 25 -11.72 -5.17 -2.11
CA LEU A 25 -12.94 -4.93 -2.90
C LEU A 25 -14.04 -5.95 -2.58
N ILE A 26 -13.67 -7.23 -2.46
CA ILE A 26 -14.61 -8.31 -2.13
C ILE A 26 -15.13 -8.14 -0.70
N ASP A 27 -14.25 -7.85 0.26
CA ASP A 27 -14.66 -7.62 1.65
C ASP A 27 -15.56 -6.39 1.74
N GLY A 28 -15.22 -5.32 1.03
CA GLY A 28 -16.03 -4.13 0.90
C GLY A 28 -17.45 -4.37 0.37
N SER A 29 -17.65 -5.39 -0.45
CA SER A 29 -18.96 -5.75 -1.01
C SER A 29 -19.84 -6.59 -0.06
N ARG A 30 -19.31 -7.07 1.07
CA ARG A 30 -20.06 -7.93 2.01
C ARG A 30 -20.98 -7.12 2.93
N PRO A 31 -22.14 -7.68 3.34
CA PRO A 31 -23.01 -7.03 4.31
C PRO A 31 -22.31 -6.82 5.66
N SER A 32 -22.39 -5.61 6.20
CA SER A 32 -21.75 -5.22 7.46
C SER A 32 -22.20 -6.06 8.68
N ALA A 33 -23.40 -6.61 8.64
CA ALA A 33 -23.99 -7.40 9.74
C ALA A 33 -23.31 -8.74 10.01
N ARG A 34 -22.31 -9.15 9.20
CA ARG A 34 -21.66 -10.47 9.32
C ARG A 34 -20.18 -10.42 9.66
N LEU A 35 -19.62 -9.25 9.85
CA LEU A 35 -18.26 -9.18 10.38
C LEU A 35 -18.35 -9.54 11.88
N PRO A 36 -17.57 -10.56 12.35
CA PRO A 36 -17.48 -10.80 13.77
C PRO A 36 -17.05 -9.49 14.43
N VAL A 37 -17.80 -9.07 15.43
CA VAL A 37 -17.40 -7.94 16.28
C VAL A 37 -15.96 -8.22 16.69
N GLY A 38 -15.03 -7.36 16.29
CA GLY A 38 -13.63 -7.51 16.63
C GLY A 38 -13.46 -7.66 18.15
N PRO A 39 -12.30 -8.04 18.64
CA PRO A 39 -12.07 -8.46 20.04
C PRO A 39 -12.25 -7.33 21.07
N GLY A 40 -13.37 -6.62 21.05
CA GLY A 40 -13.69 -5.54 22.00
C GLY A 40 -12.77 -4.32 21.95
N ILE A 41 -11.93 -4.21 20.92
CA ILE A 41 -11.02 -3.09 20.73
C ILE A 41 -11.78 -1.97 20.00
N PRO A 42 -11.89 -0.77 20.60
CA PRO A 42 -12.50 0.37 19.94
C PRO A 42 -11.82 0.64 18.60
N HIS A 43 -12.61 0.91 17.56
CA HIS A 43 -12.11 1.24 16.21
C HIS A 43 -11.24 0.13 15.58
N PHE A 44 -11.49 -1.13 15.89
CA PHE A 44 -10.75 -2.25 15.32
C PHE A 44 -10.84 -2.31 13.78
N ASP A 45 -11.99 -1.92 13.23
CA ASP A 45 -12.21 -1.73 11.79
C ASP A 45 -11.19 -0.76 11.18
N LYS A 46 -10.95 0.39 11.82
CA LYS A 46 -9.95 1.38 11.34
C LYS A 46 -8.52 0.83 11.37
N LEU A 47 -8.21 0.00 12.38
CA LEU A 47 -6.92 -0.68 12.43
C LEU A 47 -6.75 -1.69 11.28
N LEU A 48 -7.81 -2.39 10.90
CA LEU A 48 -7.81 -3.30 9.74
C LEU A 48 -7.57 -2.51 8.44
N HIS A 49 -8.31 -1.42 8.23
CA HIS A 49 -8.14 -0.51 7.09
C HIS A 49 -6.70 0.01 6.99
N PHE A 50 -6.17 0.57 8.09
CA PHE A 50 -4.78 1.02 8.18
C PHE A 50 -3.79 -0.08 7.80
N SER A 51 -3.94 -1.27 8.40
CA SER A 51 -3.00 -2.38 8.19
C SER A 51 -3.03 -2.91 6.77
N ALA A 52 -4.22 -3.05 6.19
CA ALA A 52 -4.38 -3.51 4.82
C ALA A 52 -3.74 -2.56 3.81
N HIS A 53 -3.95 -1.25 3.96
CA HIS A 53 -3.38 -0.23 3.08
C HIS A 53 -1.89 -0.03 3.32
N PHE A 54 -1.39 -0.20 4.56
CA PHE A 54 0.04 -0.26 4.83
C PHE A 54 0.73 -1.41 4.07
N VAL A 55 0.14 -2.61 4.10
CA VAL A 55 0.66 -3.77 3.36
C VAL A 55 0.57 -3.55 1.86
N LEU A 56 -0.58 -3.09 1.36
CA LEU A 56 -0.81 -2.87 -0.06
C LEU A 56 0.17 -1.84 -0.64
N THR A 57 0.31 -0.69 0.00
CA THR A 57 1.28 0.33 -0.41
C THR A 57 2.72 -0.21 -0.38
N SER A 58 3.09 -0.97 0.65
CA SER A 58 4.41 -1.60 0.73
C SER A 58 4.67 -2.53 -0.45
N LEU A 59 3.71 -3.37 -0.81
CA LEU A 59 3.80 -4.28 -1.96
C LEU A 59 3.94 -3.52 -3.28
N LEU A 60 3.18 -2.45 -3.48
CA LEU A 60 3.24 -1.60 -4.67
C LEU A 60 4.59 -0.91 -4.81
N ILE A 61 5.12 -0.36 -3.71
CA ILE A 61 6.44 0.28 -3.69
C ILE A 61 7.53 -0.73 -4.06
N TRP A 62 7.53 -1.91 -3.43
CA TRP A 62 8.53 -2.94 -3.71
C TRP A 62 8.41 -3.49 -5.13
N ALA A 63 7.20 -3.69 -5.65
CA ALA A 63 6.97 -4.07 -7.03
C ALA A 63 7.62 -3.07 -7.99
N ALA A 64 7.34 -1.77 -7.81
CA ALA A 64 7.89 -0.71 -8.65
C ALA A 64 9.40 -0.51 -8.45
N ALA A 65 9.89 -0.61 -7.20
CA ALA A 65 11.31 -0.45 -6.87
C ALA A 65 12.21 -1.55 -7.46
N LEU A 66 11.69 -2.76 -7.61
CA LEU A 66 12.43 -3.90 -8.15
C LEU A 66 12.38 -4.00 -9.68
N MET A 67 11.54 -3.20 -10.36
CA MET A 67 11.54 -3.17 -11.83
C MET A 67 12.88 -2.64 -12.37
N PRO A 68 13.50 -3.31 -13.36
CA PRO A 68 14.76 -2.87 -13.93
C PRO A 68 14.57 -1.54 -14.69
N THR A 69 15.28 -0.49 -14.30
CA THR A 69 15.28 0.82 -14.98
C THR A 69 16.67 1.46 -14.96
N ARG A 70 16.90 2.43 -15.85
CA ARG A 70 18.20 3.11 -15.99
C ARG A 70 18.51 4.12 -14.86
N HIS A 71 17.49 4.65 -14.17
CA HIS A 71 17.62 5.72 -13.17
C HIS A 71 17.13 5.28 -11.78
N ALA A 72 17.95 4.53 -11.04
CA ALA A 72 17.55 3.88 -9.78
C ALA A 72 17.10 4.85 -8.68
N ALA A 73 17.85 5.95 -8.42
CA ALA A 73 17.53 6.86 -7.30
C ALA A 73 16.25 7.67 -7.54
N LEU A 74 16.06 8.19 -8.76
CA LEU A 74 14.84 8.91 -9.13
C LEU A 74 13.62 7.98 -9.12
N ARG A 75 13.82 6.75 -9.57
CA ARG A 75 12.80 5.71 -9.54
C ARG A 75 12.24 5.44 -8.14
N LEU A 76 13.09 5.30 -7.12
CA LEU A 76 12.65 4.98 -5.77
C LEU A 76 11.69 6.03 -5.21
N LYS A 77 11.98 7.31 -5.43
CA LYS A 77 11.09 8.40 -5.01
C LYS A 77 9.75 8.36 -5.75
N TRP A 78 9.79 8.20 -7.08
CA TRP A 78 8.58 8.15 -7.90
C TRP A 78 7.77 6.87 -7.67
N ALA A 79 8.44 5.74 -7.41
CA ALA A 79 7.76 4.50 -7.01
C ALA A 79 6.99 4.68 -5.70
N ALA A 80 7.63 5.29 -4.69
CA ALA A 80 6.99 5.55 -3.41
C ALA A 80 5.81 6.52 -3.53
N LEU A 81 5.98 7.65 -4.25
CA LEU A 81 4.92 8.61 -4.46
C LEU A 81 3.77 8.03 -5.31
N GLY A 82 4.10 7.33 -6.39
CA GLY A 82 3.10 6.70 -7.25
C GLY A 82 2.29 5.63 -6.55
N ALA A 83 2.93 4.81 -5.70
CA ALA A 83 2.26 3.80 -4.89
C ALA A 83 1.32 4.45 -3.85
N LEU A 84 1.78 5.51 -3.17
CA LEU A 84 0.96 6.28 -2.23
C LEU A 84 -0.30 6.83 -2.91
N VAL A 85 -0.14 7.51 -4.04
CA VAL A 85 -1.27 8.09 -4.79
C VAL A 85 -2.23 7.00 -5.28
N ALA A 86 -1.68 5.92 -5.86
CA ALA A 86 -2.49 4.81 -6.36
C ALA A 86 -3.31 4.15 -5.23
N ASP A 87 -2.71 3.97 -4.06
CA ASP A 87 -3.38 3.34 -2.93
C ASP A 87 -4.43 4.24 -2.29
N VAL A 88 -4.18 5.55 -2.17
CA VAL A 88 -5.19 6.52 -1.70
C VAL A 88 -6.39 6.55 -2.65
N VAL A 89 -6.15 6.57 -3.97
CA VAL A 89 -7.22 6.50 -4.97
C VAL A 89 -8.01 5.20 -4.85
N LEU A 90 -7.31 4.07 -4.67
CA LEU A 90 -7.96 2.78 -4.47
C LEU A 90 -8.78 2.75 -3.17
N GLY A 91 -8.28 3.31 -2.07
CA GLY A 91 -9.00 3.41 -0.80
C GLY A 91 -10.33 4.17 -0.96
N VAL A 92 -10.29 5.32 -1.64
CA VAL A 92 -11.52 6.07 -1.96
C VAL A 92 -12.45 5.25 -2.88
N ALA A 93 -11.90 4.55 -3.89
CA ALA A 93 -12.69 3.72 -4.79
C ALA A 93 -13.38 2.57 -4.05
N VAL A 94 -12.70 1.93 -3.10
CA VAL A 94 -13.28 0.87 -2.26
C VAL A 94 -14.47 1.41 -1.47
N GLU A 95 -14.33 2.59 -0.84
CA GLU A 95 -15.43 3.22 -0.09
C GLU A 95 -16.62 3.58 -0.99
N LEU A 96 -16.37 4.07 -2.21
CA LEU A 96 -17.43 4.35 -3.18
C LEU A 96 -18.15 3.07 -3.65
N VAL A 97 -17.40 1.99 -3.87
CA VAL A 97 -17.97 0.67 -4.20
C VAL A 97 -18.80 0.15 -3.02
N GLN A 98 -18.31 0.30 -1.79
CA GLN A 98 -19.07 -0.05 -0.58
C GLN A 98 -20.36 0.74 -0.48
N LEU A 99 -20.32 2.05 -0.73
CA LEU A 99 -21.53 2.90 -0.75
C LEU A 99 -22.52 2.45 -1.83
N TRP A 100 -22.02 2.12 -3.02
CA TRP A 100 -22.87 1.75 -4.17
C TRP A 100 -23.52 0.38 -3.99
N LEU A 101 -22.72 -0.64 -3.63
CA LEU A 101 -23.20 -2.01 -3.43
C LEU A 101 -23.88 -2.20 -2.07
N GLY A 102 -23.48 -1.44 -1.08
CA GLY A 102 -23.86 -1.63 0.31
C GLY A 102 -25.09 -0.87 0.75
N ARG A 103 -25.67 0.02 -0.08
CA ARG A 103 -26.90 0.79 0.28
C ARG A 103 -28.06 -0.13 0.68
N ALA A 104 -28.25 -1.23 -0.01
CA ALA A 104 -29.25 -2.23 0.31
C ALA A 104 -28.96 -3.01 1.62
N HIS A 105 -27.75 -2.91 2.15
CA HIS A 105 -27.25 -3.66 3.30
C HIS A 105 -26.81 -2.76 4.47
N GLY A 106 -27.17 -1.48 4.43
CA GLY A 106 -26.89 -0.51 5.51
C GLY A 106 -25.45 -0.01 5.59
N ARG A 107 -24.61 -0.24 4.57
CA ARG A 107 -23.26 0.35 4.51
C ARG A 107 -23.32 1.81 4.11
N GLN A 108 -22.45 2.61 4.71
CA GLN A 108 -22.31 4.02 4.44
C GLN A 108 -20.87 4.32 4.08
N PHE A 109 -20.64 5.39 3.34
CA PHE A 109 -19.31 5.93 3.11
C PHE A 109 -18.77 6.51 4.43
N GLU A 110 -17.63 6.01 4.89
CA GLU A 110 -17.02 6.47 6.13
C GLU A 110 -15.70 7.20 5.88
N LEU A 111 -15.69 8.51 6.12
CA LEU A 111 -14.45 9.31 6.05
C LEU A 111 -13.35 8.77 6.98
N GLY A 112 -13.74 8.14 8.09
CA GLY A 112 -12.79 7.50 9.01
C GLY A 112 -12.01 6.36 8.36
N ASP A 113 -12.64 5.59 7.46
CA ASP A 113 -12.00 4.50 6.74
C ASP A 113 -11.06 5.06 5.66
N VAL A 114 -11.49 6.09 4.92
CA VAL A 114 -10.60 6.80 3.98
C VAL A 114 -9.38 7.38 4.69
N ALA A 115 -9.56 7.95 5.87
CA ALA A 115 -8.46 8.48 6.67
C ALA A 115 -7.52 7.36 7.13
N ALA A 116 -8.04 6.25 7.65
CA ALA A 116 -7.25 5.09 8.08
C ALA A 116 -6.45 4.48 6.92
N ASN A 117 -7.07 4.32 5.75
CA ASN A 117 -6.43 3.87 4.51
C ASN A 117 -5.26 4.78 4.13
N SER A 118 -5.52 6.09 4.08
CA SER A 118 -4.50 7.09 3.70
C SER A 118 -3.34 7.16 4.67
N VAL A 119 -3.60 7.04 5.98
CA VAL A 119 -2.57 7.01 7.03
C VAL A 119 -1.74 5.75 6.90
N GLY A 120 -2.34 4.58 6.65
CA GLY A 120 -1.63 3.33 6.41
C GLY A 120 -0.66 3.44 5.23
N ALA A 121 -1.14 3.96 4.10
CA ALA A 121 -0.34 4.19 2.90
C ALA A 121 0.82 5.18 3.15
N PHE A 122 0.57 6.25 3.88
CA PHE A 122 1.58 7.25 4.24
C PHE A 122 2.69 6.64 5.12
N PHE A 123 2.33 5.89 6.15
CA PHE A 123 3.31 5.22 7.01
C PHE A 123 4.15 4.20 6.27
N ALA A 124 3.56 3.41 5.36
CA ALA A 124 4.29 2.49 4.49
C ALA A 124 5.34 3.22 3.63
N THR A 125 4.93 4.37 3.08
CA THR A 125 5.82 5.21 2.25
C THR A 125 6.99 5.76 3.07
N ILE A 126 6.73 6.28 4.28
CA ILE A 126 7.79 6.77 5.18
C ILE A 126 8.73 5.62 5.57
N ALA A 127 8.20 4.48 6.00
CA ALA A 127 8.99 3.31 6.39
C ALA A 127 9.93 2.88 5.25
N PHE A 128 9.41 2.80 4.02
CA PHE A 128 10.23 2.49 2.86
C PHE A 128 11.35 3.50 2.63
N LEU A 129 11.05 4.80 2.65
CA LEU A 129 12.05 5.85 2.46
C LEU A 129 13.12 5.85 3.55
N MET A 130 12.74 5.56 4.79
CA MET A 130 13.68 5.39 5.90
C MET A 130 14.60 4.19 5.68
N VAL A 131 14.07 3.04 5.31
CA VAL A 131 14.85 1.83 4.99
C VAL A 131 15.85 2.11 3.86
N VAL A 132 15.39 2.75 2.78
CA VAL A 132 16.25 3.12 1.64
C VAL A 132 17.36 4.08 2.08
N ARG A 133 17.04 5.08 2.89
CA ARG A 133 18.03 6.05 3.42
C ARG A 133 19.08 5.37 4.29
N LEU A 134 18.66 4.49 5.19
CA LEU A 134 19.56 3.76 6.09
C LEU A 134 20.45 2.77 5.31
N ALA A 135 19.87 2.02 4.37
CA ALA A 135 20.59 1.03 3.59
C ALA A 135 21.57 1.64 2.57
N LEU A 136 21.17 2.74 1.89
CA LEU A 136 21.97 3.33 0.81
C LEU A 136 22.77 4.57 1.25
N GLY A 137 22.45 5.20 2.39
CA GLY A 137 23.11 6.39 2.88
C GLY A 137 24.63 6.26 3.02
N PRO A 138 25.17 5.18 3.62
CA PRO A 138 26.62 4.97 3.73
C PRO A 138 27.32 4.88 2.37
N TYR A 139 26.73 4.18 1.40
CA TYR A 139 27.30 4.03 0.05
C TYR A 139 27.35 5.34 -0.74
N ILE A 140 26.34 6.20 -0.58
CA ILE A 140 26.28 7.50 -1.22
C ILE A 140 27.34 8.44 -0.63
N LYS A 141 27.57 8.37 0.69
CA LYS A 141 28.61 9.17 1.38
C LYS A 141 30.02 8.79 0.93
N GLN A 142 30.31 7.50 0.82
CA GLN A 142 31.62 7.00 0.34
C GLN A 142 31.93 7.46 -1.09
N ARG A 143 30.95 7.42 -1.99
CA ARG A 143 31.16 7.89 -3.36
C ARG A 143 31.45 9.39 -3.47
N LYS A 144 30.87 10.22 -2.59
CA LYS A 144 31.11 11.68 -2.59
C LYS A 144 32.46 12.05 -1.99
N SER A 145 33.05 11.23 -1.13
CA SER A 145 34.38 11.47 -0.56
C SER A 145 35.54 10.96 -1.43
N ALA A 146 35.23 10.17 -2.47
CA ALA A 146 36.21 9.62 -3.41
C ALA A 146 36.25 10.36 -4.77
N ALA A 147 35.41 11.38 -4.95
CA ALA A 147 35.35 12.24 -6.14
C ALA A 147 35.86 13.65 -5.82
#